data_c2c0153d354a5418c2903aef94f1e663
#
_entry.id   c2c0153d354a5418c2903aef94f1e663
#
_cell.length_a   1.000
_cell.length_b   1.000
_cell.length_c   1.000
_cell.angle_alpha   90.00
_cell.angle_beta   90.00
_cell.angle_gamma   90.00
#
_symmetry.space_group_name_H-M   'P 1'
#
loop_
_entity.id
_entity.type
_entity.pdbx_description
1 polymer ?
#
loop_
_entity_poly.entity_id
_entity_poly.type
_entity_poly.pdbx_seq_one_letter_code
_entity_poly.pdbx_strand_id
1 'polypeptide(L)'
;KGYLKMEDGMSIAYRRYSLPDAGKGVVISHGFCEFAEKYNEVAYQFLRAGYSVYVPEHRGHGYSGREVDDPELVHVQSYDSYVTDFARFVETVVSPREEYRIVFAHSMGGAIAILALERYPQLFEAAVLSAPMCAMQTGKYPRFAARLLAEFCCLAGKGKCFATLAGQQGFSETPQFEGSSCLSRERYDYMFQKRLLEEHYRTYGGSYAWVRAGLRASRE
;
A
#
# COMPACT_ATOMS: atom_id res chain seq x y z
N LYS A 1 -12.61 12.72 -1.54
CA LYS A 1 -11.16 12.61 -1.76
C LYS A 1 -10.48 13.76 -1.03
N GLY A 2 -9.37 13.49 -0.36
CA GLY A 2 -8.57 14.48 0.35
C GLY A 2 -7.10 14.18 0.23
N TYR A 3 -6.27 15.10 0.74
CA TYR A 3 -4.83 14.98 0.83
C TYR A 3 -4.37 15.37 2.21
N LEU A 4 -3.39 14.65 2.75
CA LEU A 4 -2.71 14.97 3.99
C LEU A 4 -1.23 15.19 3.70
N LYS A 5 -0.69 16.35 4.09
CA LYS A 5 0.73 16.66 3.94
C LYS A 5 1.50 16.11 5.13
N MET A 6 2.53 15.33 4.86
CA MET A 6 3.46 14.77 5.84
C MET A 6 4.57 15.77 6.19
N GLU A 7 5.33 15.50 7.24
CA GLU A 7 6.40 16.38 7.70
C GLU A 7 7.56 16.50 6.72
N ASP A 8 7.84 15.42 5.99
CA ASP A 8 8.84 15.38 4.91
C ASP A 8 8.38 16.05 3.61
N GLY A 9 7.16 16.65 3.62
CA GLY A 9 6.55 17.28 2.46
C GLY A 9 5.77 16.34 1.56
N MET A 10 5.82 15.00 1.80
CA MET A 10 5.04 14.03 1.05
C MET A 10 3.55 14.30 1.18
N SER A 11 2.80 14.14 0.11
CA SER A 11 1.34 14.26 0.09
C SER A 11 0.70 12.87 0.02
N ILE A 12 -0.11 12.52 1.00
CA ILE A 12 -0.86 11.25 1.03
C ILE A 12 -2.29 11.52 0.61
N ALA A 13 -2.67 10.97 -0.52
CA ALA A 13 -4.05 11.00 -1.01
C ALA A 13 -4.90 9.99 -0.24
N TYR A 14 -6.17 10.29 -0.02
CA TYR A 14 -7.10 9.36 0.61
C TYR A 14 -8.52 9.52 0.12
N ARG A 15 -9.31 8.46 0.26
CA ARG A 15 -10.77 8.49 0.15
C ARG A 15 -11.39 8.34 1.53
N ARG A 16 -12.47 9.06 1.76
CA ARG A 16 -13.29 8.96 2.96
C ARG A 16 -14.75 8.82 2.57
N TYR A 17 -15.41 7.87 3.17
CA TYR A 17 -16.83 7.63 3.09
C TYR A 17 -17.38 7.69 4.51
N SER A 18 -18.02 8.81 4.86
CA SER A 18 -18.49 9.06 6.22
C SER A 18 -19.96 8.74 6.36
N LEU A 19 -20.31 8.10 7.47
CA LEU A 19 -21.69 7.98 7.95
C LEU A 19 -21.91 9.05 9.02
N PRO A 20 -23.07 9.71 9.03
CA PRO A 20 -23.45 10.59 10.14
C PRO A 20 -23.44 9.79 11.45
N ASP A 21 -22.86 10.36 12.50
CA ASP A 21 -22.87 9.85 13.89
C ASP A 21 -22.44 8.39 14.06
N ALA A 22 -21.59 7.86 13.16
CA ALA A 22 -21.12 6.48 13.24
C ALA A 22 -20.27 6.23 14.48
N GLY A 23 -19.37 7.14 14.85
CA GLY A 23 -18.39 6.99 15.93
C GLY A 23 -17.44 5.79 15.73
N LYS A 24 -17.58 5.09 14.60
CA LYS A 24 -16.85 3.86 14.25
C LYS A 24 -16.23 4.00 12.87
N GLY A 25 -14.91 3.83 12.80
CA GLY A 25 -14.15 3.92 11.56
C GLY A 25 -13.39 2.65 11.22
N VAL A 26 -13.30 2.34 9.94
CA VAL A 26 -12.36 1.37 9.41
C VAL A 26 -11.35 2.07 8.50
N VAL A 27 -10.07 1.78 8.73
CA VAL A 27 -8.99 2.21 7.85
C VAL A 27 -8.55 1.04 7.00
N ILE A 28 -8.61 1.20 5.68
CA ILE A 28 -8.19 0.17 4.73
C ILE A 28 -6.75 0.46 4.30
N SER A 29 -5.82 -0.42 4.66
CA SER A 29 -4.42 -0.40 4.24
C SER A 29 -4.23 -1.35 3.06
N HIS A 30 -4.05 -0.79 1.86
CA HIS A 30 -4.01 -1.54 0.60
C HIS A 30 -2.66 -2.24 0.36
N GLY A 31 -2.64 -3.21 -0.56
CA GLY A 31 -1.46 -3.96 -0.93
C GLY A 31 -0.55 -3.24 -1.94
N PHE A 32 0.53 -3.91 -2.31
CA PHE A 32 1.52 -3.44 -3.29
C PHE A 32 0.90 -3.29 -4.68
N CYS A 33 1.22 -2.18 -5.36
CA CYS A 33 0.68 -1.82 -6.67
C CYS A 33 -0.85 -1.77 -6.72
N GLU A 34 -1.48 -1.42 -5.61
CA GLU A 34 -2.93 -1.23 -5.49
C GLU A 34 -3.29 0.24 -5.30
N PHE A 35 -4.58 0.53 -5.26
CA PHE A 35 -5.12 1.88 -5.15
C PHE A 35 -6.48 1.86 -4.44
N ALA A 36 -6.92 3.00 -3.95
CA ALA A 36 -8.10 3.10 -3.10
C ALA A 36 -9.39 2.57 -3.76
N GLU A 37 -9.59 2.80 -5.05
CA GLU A 37 -10.81 2.37 -5.75
C GLU A 37 -10.97 0.85 -5.88
N LYS A 38 -9.88 0.09 -5.77
CA LYS A 38 -9.94 -1.37 -5.69
C LYS A 38 -10.82 -1.85 -4.52
N TYR A 39 -10.86 -1.07 -3.46
CA TYR A 39 -11.55 -1.42 -2.22
C TYR A 39 -12.98 -0.88 -2.12
N ASN A 40 -13.56 -0.34 -3.20
CA ASN A 40 -14.92 0.21 -3.18
C ASN A 40 -15.97 -0.81 -2.72
N GLU A 41 -15.85 -2.08 -3.15
CA GLU A 41 -16.76 -3.15 -2.71
C GLU A 41 -16.61 -3.44 -1.21
N VAL A 42 -15.38 -3.52 -0.71
CA VAL A 42 -15.08 -3.73 0.71
C VAL A 42 -15.56 -2.54 1.54
N ALA A 43 -15.31 -1.32 1.07
CA ALA A 43 -15.78 -0.10 1.71
C ALA A 43 -17.31 -0.06 1.81
N TYR A 44 -18.01 -0.48 0.76
CA TYR A 44 -19.48 -0.57 0.77
C TYR A 44 -19.98 -1.55 1.85
N GLN A 45 -19.33 -2.70 2.03
CA GLN A 45 -19.74 -3.66 3.08
C GLN A 45 -19.52 -3.09 4.49
N PHE A 46 -18.43 -2.38 4.73
CA PHE A 46 -18.20 -1.72 6.01
C PHE A 46 -19.18 -0.58 6.26
N LEU A 47 -19.52 0.21 5.24
CA LEU A 47 -20.58 1.24 5.36
C LEU A 47 -21.92 0.62 5.73
N ARG A 48 -22.30 -0.50 5.11
CA ARG A 48 -23.52 -1.24 5.46
C ARG A 48 -23.48 -1.78 6.89
N ALA A 49 -22.29 -2.08 7.40
CA ALA A 49 -22.10 -2.54 8.80
C ALA A 49 -22.02 -1.36 9.81
N GLY A 50 -22.24 -0.13 9.37
CA GLY A 50 -22.29 1.05 10.23
C GLY A 50 -20.93 1.68 10.54
N TYR A 51 -19.91 1.45 9.71
CA TYR A 51 -18.58 2.07 9.85
C TYR A 51 -18.36 3.16 8.80
N SER A 52 -17.82 4.29 9.20
CA SER A 52 -17.16 5.20 8.26
C SER A 52 -15.90 4.54 7.70
N VAL A 53 -15.56 4.79 6.44
CA VAL A 53 -14.44 4.13 5.77
C VAL A 53 -13.39 5.14 5.31
N TYR A 54 -12.14 4.84 5.58
CA TYR A 54 -10.97 5.64 5.26
C TYR A 54 -9.95 4.80 4.50
N VAL A 55 -9.58 5.23 3.30
CA VAL A 55 -8.65 4.49 2.43
C VAL A 55 -7.51 5.43 2.04
N PRO A 56 -6.42 5.52 2.83
CA PRO A 56 -5.21 6.21 2.40
C PRO A 56 -4.55 5.42 1.27
N GLU A 57 -3.99 6.12 0.29
CA GLU A 57 -3.10 5.54 -0.70
C GLU A 57 -1.66 5.70 -0.19
N HIS A 58 -0.95 4.59 -0.01
CA HIS A 58 0.43 4.64 0.50
C HIS A 58 1.33 5.45 -0.41
N ARG A 59 2.39 6.10 0.13
CA ARG A 59 3.37 6.81 -0.71
C ARG A 59 3.83 5.94 -1.87
N GLY A 60 4.04 6.52 -3.04
CA GLY A 60 4.38 5.78 -4.25
C GLY A 60 3.20 5.10 -4.95
N HIS A 61 1.97 5.20 -4.43
CA HIS A 61 0.77 4.58 -5.00
C HIS A 61 -0.33 5.59 -5.27
N GLY A 62 -1.17 5.30 -6.24
CA GLY A 62 -2.33 6.10 -6.56
C GLY A 62 -1.98 7.57 -6.76
N TYR A 63 -2.76 8.44 -6.16
CA TYR A 63 -2.55 9.90 -6.19
C TYR A 63 -1.62 10.42 -5.09
N SER A 64 -1.06 9.54 -4.27
CA SER A 64 -0.05 9.93 -3.28
C SER A 64 1.27 10.31 -3.94
N GLY A 65 2.05 11.15 -3.27
CA GLY A 65 3.36 11.58 -3.73
C GLY A 65 4.34 10.41 -3.90
N ARG A 66 5.34 10.64 -4.75
CA ARG A 66 6.39 9.68 -5.10
C ARG A 66 7.77 10.25 -4.80
N GLU A 67 8.72 9.39 -4.45
CA GLU A 67 10.12 9.73 -4.22
C GLU A 67 10.97 9.59 -5.51
N VAL A 68 10.32 9.23 -6.63
CA VAL A 68 10.93 9.01 -7.95
C VAL A 68 10.04 9.60 -9.04
N ASP A 69 10.65 9.96 -10.18
CA ASP A 69 9.94 10.57 -11.30
C ASP A 69 9.10 9.57 -12.09
N ASP A 70 9.51 8.30 -12.12
CA ASP A 70 8.77 7.23 -12.79
C ASP A 70 7.47 6.91 -12.02
N PRO A 71 6.29 7.19 -12.59
CA PRO A 71 5.01 7.01 -11.92
C PRO A 71 4.62 5.53 -11.72
N GLU A 72 5.23 4.61 -12.44
CA GLU A 72 4.97 3.18 -12.34
C GLU A 72 5.83 2.48 -11.29
N LEU A 73 6.92 3.14 -10.85
CA LEU A 73 7.89 2.59 -9.91
C LEU A 73 7.52 2.91 -8.46
N VAL A 74 7.27 1.87 -7.68
CA VAL A 74 7.13 2.01 -6.22
C VAL A 74 8.51 2.10 -5.58
N HIS A 75 8.76 3.18 -4.88
CA HIS A 75 10.05 3.43 -4.21
C HIS A 75 9.85 3.96 -2.81
N VAL A 76 10.60 3.42 -1.86
CA VAL A 76 10.85 3.99 -0.53
C VAL A 76 12.24 3.59 -0.06
N GLN A 77 12.86 4.41 0.76
CA GLN A 77 14.15 4.09 1.39
C GLN A 77 13.98 3.20 2.64
N SER A 78 12.87 3.37 3.38
CA SER A 78 12.53 2.61 4.57
C SER A 78 11.03 2.34 4.65
N TYR A 79 10.66 1.19 5.20
CA TYR A 79 9.26 0.90 5.57
C TYR A 79 8.77 1.79 6.71
N ASP A 80 9.67 2.37 7.51
CA ASP A 80 9.31 3.34 8.53
C ASP A 80 8.52 4.52 7.97
N SER A 81 8.84 4.94 6.73
CA SER A 81 8.07 5.99 6.06
C SER A 81 6.60 5.61 5.88
N TYR A 82 6.31 4.35 5.49
CA TYR A 82 4.93 3.87 5.40
C TYR A 82 4.24 3.85 6.75
N VAL A 83 4.92 3.36 7.77
CA VAL A 83 4.37 3.24 9.14
C VAL A 83 4.07 4.62 9.72
N THR A 84 4.99 5.57 9.57
CA THR A 84 4.82 6.94 10.04
C THR A 84 3.68 7.65 9.31
N ASP A 85 3.61 7.53 7.98
CA ASP A 85 2.51 8.09 7.18
C ASP A 85 1.17 7.53 7.63
N PHE A 86 1.11 6.22 7.82
CA PHE A 86 -0.12 5.53 8.20
C PHE A 86 -0.59 5.95 9.60
N ALA A 87 0.32 5.97 10.57
CA ALA A 87 0.01 6.43 11.93
C ALA A 87 -0.47 7.89 11.93
N ARG A 88 0.27 8.79 11.28
CA ARG A 88 -0.11 10.20 11.18
C ARG A 88 -1.46 10.40 10.48
N PHE A 89 -1.74 9.61 9.43
CA PHE A 89 -3.05 9.64 8.78
C PHE A 89 -4.17 9.28 9.76
N VAL A 90 -4.01 8.21 10.53
CA VAL A 90 -5.00 7.80 11.52
C VAL A 90 -5.20 8.87 12.58
N GLU A 91 -4.13 9.40 13.15
CA GLU A 91 -4.18 10.44 14.19
C GLU A 91 -4.82 11.74 13.70
N THR A 92 -4.52 12.15 12.47
CA THR A 92 -4.94 13.47 11.96
C THR A 92 -6.32 13.44 11.29
N VAL A 93 -6.64 12.35 10.57
CA VAL A 93 -7.83 12.29 9.74
C VAL A 93 -8.93 11.44 10.36
N VAL A 94 -8.57 10.33 11.01
CA VAL A 94 -9.55 9.35 11.52
C VAL A 94 -9.90 9.61 12.97
N SER A 95 -8.93 9.65 13.87
CA SER A 95 -9.13 9.77 15.32
C SER A 95 -9.96 10.97 15.77
N PRO A 96 -9.88 12.15 15.12
CA PRO A 96 -10.76 13.27 15.49
C PRO A 96 -12.25 13.06 15.17
N ARG A 97 -12.59 11.98 14.46
CA ARG A 97 -13.95 11.72 13.95
C ARG A 97 -14.56 10.43 14.48
N GLU A 98 -13.70 9.46 14.78
CA GLU A 98 -14.11 8.11 15.11
C GLU A 98 -13.48 7.68 16.43
N GLU A 99 -14.34 7.33 17.42
CA GLU A 99 -13.90 6.87 18.74
C GLU A 99 -13.42 5.43 18.70
N TYR A 100 -14.13 4.57 17.92
CA TYR A 100 -13.78 3.17 17.72
C TYR A 100 -13.19 2.96 16.32
N ARG A 101 -11.96 2.49 16.25
CA ARG A 101 -11.21 2.35 15.00
C ARG A 101 -10.72 0.93 14.81
N ILE A 102 -10.94 0.40 13.61
CA ILE A 102 -10.37 -0.88 13.20
C ILE A 102 -9.51 -0.70 11.94
N VAL A 103 -8.53 -1.56 11.77
CA VAL A 103 -7.76 -1.63 10.52
C VAL A 103 -8.15 -2.89 9.75
N PHE A 104 -8.44 -2.72 8.46
CA PHE A 104 -8.51 -3.80 7.48
C PHE A 104 -7.30 -3.67 6.55
N ALA A 105 -6.41 -4.66 6.56
CA ALA A 105 -5.14 -4.55 5.83
C ALA A 105 -4.89 -5.77 4.94
N HIS A 106 -4.39 -5.53 3.73
CA HIS A 106 -4.10 -6.58 2.76
C HIS A 106 -2.63 -6.57 2.33
N SER A 107 -2.00 -7.73 2.24
CA SER A 107 -0.65 -7.94 1.66
C SER A 107 0.41 -6.99 2.26
N MET A 108 1.05 -6.13 1.44
CA MET A 108 1.98 -5.08 1.89
C MET A 108 1.35 -4.17 2.95
N GLY A 109 0.08 -3.79 2.77
CA GLY A 109 -0.66 -3.02 3.78
C GLY A 109 -0.78 -3.75 5.10
N GLY A 110 -0.81 -5.08 5.08
CA GLY A 110 -0.77 -5.93 6.28
C GLY A 110 0.56 -5.81 7.03
N ALA A 111 1.70 -5.80 6.33
CA ALA A 111 2.99 -5.54 6.96
C ALA A 111 3.05 -4.14 7.59
N ILE A 112 2.55 -3.12 6.88
CA ILE A 112 2.49 -1.75 7.41
C ILE A 112 1.61 -1.69 8.67
N ALA A 113 0.44 -2.33 8.64
CA ALA A 113 -0.47 -2.36 9.78
C ALA A 113 0.13 -3.09 10.99
N ILE A 114 0.81 -4.23 10.80
CA ILE A 114 1.49 -4.96 11.89
C ILE A 114 2.54 -4.05 12.55
N LEU A 115 3.44 -3.45 11.79
CA LEU A 115 4.46 -2.55 12.32
C LEU A 115 3.86 -1.31 12.98
N ALA A 116 2.73 -0.79 12.46
CA ALA A 116 2.03 0.32 13.08
C ALA A 116 1.38 -0.08 14.42
N LEU A 117 0.80 -1.27 14.51
CA LEU A 117 0.21 -1.80 15.75
C LEU A 117 1.28 -2.06 16.83
N GLU A 118 2.47 -2.52 16.44
CA GLU A 118 3.58 -2.70 17.36
C GLU A 118 4.09 -1.37 17.94
N ARG A 119 4.22 -0.34 17.10
CA ARG A 119 4.76 0.97 17.50
C ARG A 119 3.72 1.90 18.13
N TYR A 120 2.48 1.80 17.72
CA TYR A 120 1.35 2.68 18.07
C TYR A 120 0.10 1.87 18.42
N PRO A 121 0.14 1.01 19.46
CA PRO A 121 -0.98 0.09 19.78
C PRO A 121 -2.30 0.80 20.07
N GLN A 122 -2.25 2.09 20.41
CA GLN A 122 -3.44 2.91 20.72
C GLN A 122 -4.23 3.37 19.47
N LEU A 123 -3.73 3.14 18.26
CA LEU A 123 -4.39 3.64 17.06
C LEU A 123 -5.67 2.88 16.70
N PHE A 124 -5.72 1.60 17.06
CA PHE A 124 -6.82 0.72 16.68
C PHE A 124 -7.24 -0.21 17.81
N GLU A 125 -8.53 -0.45 17.93
CA GLU A 125 -9.14 -1.39 18.86
C GLU A 125 -9.17 -2.82 18.32
N ALA A 126 -9.12 -2.99 16.98
CA ALA A 126 -9.07 -4.30 16.34
C ALA A 126 -8.41 -4.26 14.96
N ALA A 127 -7.92 -5.40 14.47
CA ALA A 127 -7.31 -5.55 13.16
C ALA A 127 -7.85 -6.78 12.43
N VAL A 128 -8.11 -6.62 11.13
CA VAL A 128 -8.42 -7.71 10.19
C VAL A 128 -7.32 -7.74 9.14
N LEU A 129 -6.52 -8.78 9.15
CA LEU A 129 -5.37 -8.95 8.25
C LEU A 129 -5.68 -10.01 7.18
N SER A 130 -5.78 -9.56 5.93
CA SER A 130 -6.03 -10.40 4.77
C SER A 130 -4.70 -10.71 4.05
N ALA A 131 -4.23 -11.95 4.15
CA ALA A 131 -2.97 -12.39 3.55
C ALA A 131 -1.80 -11.41 3.79
N PRO A 132 -1.51 -11.01 5.05
CA PRO A 132 -0.51 -10.00 5.36
C PRO A 132 0.88 -10.46 4.89
N MET A 133 1.67 -9.52 4.39
CA MET A 133 3.06 -9.79 4.00
C MET A 133 3.97 -9.85 5.24
N CYS A 134 3.83 -10.92 6.04
CA CYS A 134 4.72 -11.16 7.18
C CYS A 134 6.17 -11.40 6.73
N ALA A 135 6.36 -11.85 5.49
CA ALA A 135 7.67 -12.00 4.89
C ALA A 135 7.59 -11.72 3.38
N MET A 136 8.53 -10.91 2.89
CA MET A 136 8.62 -10.64 1.46
C MET A 136 9.02 -11.91 0.70
N GLN A 137 8.23 -12.25 -0.33
CA GLN A 137 8.56 -13.35 -1.23
C GLN A 137 9.62 -12.90 -2.24
N THR A 138 10.64 -13.73 -2.43
CA THR A 138 11.77 -13.46 -3.33
C THR A 138 11.78 -14.37 -4.56
N GLY A 139 10.65 -15.02 -4.84
CA GLY A 139 10.49 -15.94 -5.96
C GLY A 139 11.45 -17.13 -5.85
N LYS A 140 12.22 -17.38 -6.93
CA LYS A 140 13.17 -18.49 -7.01
C LYS A 140 14.49 -18.23 -6.24
N TYR A 141 14.71 -17.00 -5.78
CA TYR A 141 15.97 -16.61 -5.14
C TYR A 141 15.90 -16.81 -3.62
N PRO A 142 16.94 -17.39 -2.99
CA PRO A 142 17.05 -17.40 -1.54
C PRO A 142 17.03 -15.95 -0.99
N ARG A 143 16.35 -15.73 0.13
CA ARG A 143 16.19 -14.38 0.72
C ARG A 143 17.53 -13.67 0.96
N PHE A 144 18.58 -14.40 1.36
CA PHE A 144 19.90 -13.80 1.56
C PHE A 144 20.49 -13.26 0.24
N ALA A 145 20.33 -14.01 -0.87
CA ALA A 145 20.83 -13.60 -2.18
C ALA A 145 20.07 -12.36 -2.71
N ALA A 146 18.74 -12.36 -2.57
CA ALA A 146 17.91 -11.19 -2.92
C ALA A 146 18.33 -9.95 -2.10
N ARG A 147 18.64 -10.15 -0.81
CA ARG A 147 19.11 -9.07 0.06
C ARG A 147 20.47 -8.53 -0.39
N LEU A 148 21.45 -9.40 -0.61
CA LEU A 148 22.79 -9.00 -1.06
C LEU A 148 22.70 -8.25 -2.39
N LEU A 149 21.89 -8.74 -3.33
CA LEU A 149 21.68 -8.07 -4.60
C LEU A 149 21.06 -6.67 -4.40
N ALA A 150 20.01 -6.54 -3.60
CA ALA A 150 19.35 -5.26 -3.34
C ALA A 150 20.30 -4.27 -2.65
N GLU A 151 21.09 -4.73 -1.67
CA GLU A 151 22.12 -3.89 -1.00
C GLU A 151 23.18 -3.44 -2.02
N PHE A 152 23.71 -4.36 -2.83
CA PHE A 152 24.71 -4.03 -3.85
C PHE A 152 24.18 -3.03 -4.85
N CYS A 153 22.97 -3.24 -5.39
CA CYS A 153 22.36 -2.29 -6.34
C CYS A 153 22.13 -0.91 -5.70
N CYS A 154 21.73 -0.85 -4.43
CA CYS A 154 21.60 0.43 -3.73
C CYS A 154 22.94 1.14 -3.55
N LEU A 155 24.00 0.41 -3.17
CA LEU A 155 25.37 0.97 -3.05
C LEU A 155 25.93 1.44 -4.39
N ALA A 156 25.61 0.74 -5.49
CA ALA A 156 25.98 1.10 -6.85
C ALA A 156 25.13 2.25 -7.45
N GLY A 157 24.32 2.93 -6.66
CA GLY A 157 23.47 4.05 -7.12
C GLY A 157 22.20 3.62 -7.89
N LYS A 158 21.91 2.30 -7.97
CA LYS A 158 20.74 1.75 -8.69
C LYS A 158 19.53 1.53 -7.79
N GLY A 159 19.52 2.09 -6.59
CA GLY A 159 18.42 1.94 -5.63
C GLY A 159 17.06 2.36 -6.17
N LYS A 160 17.01 3.34 -7.07
CA LYS A 160 15.81 3.85 -7.74
C LYS A 160 15.47 3.14 -9.06
N CYS A 161 16.13 2.05 -9.41
CA CYS A 161 15.80 1.24 -10.59
C CYS A 161 14.84 0.11 -10.20
N PHE A 162 14.05 -0.38 -11.16
CA PHE A 162 13.20 -1.56 -10.95
C PHE A 162 14.02 -2.77 -10.50
N ALA A 163 13.53 -3.46 -9.46
CA ALA A 163 14.17 -4.65 -8.89
C ALA A 163 13.78 -5.90 -9.69
N THR A 164 14.20 -5.99 -10.94
CA THR A 164 13.92 -7.12 -11.81
C THR A 164 15.17 -7.57 -12.54
N LEU A 165 15.38 -8.88 -12.58
CA LEU A 165 16.44 -9.50 -13.39
C LEU A 165 16.00 -9.73 -14.84
N ALA A 166 14.70 -9.68 -15.11
CA ALA A 166 14.11 -9.96 -16.42
C ALA A 166 13.83 -8.71 -17.26
N GLY A 167 14.21 -7.53 -16.80
CA GLY A 167 13.84 -6.26 -17.44
C GLY A 167 12.38 -5.90 -17.17
N GLN A 168 12.14 -4.86 -16.41
CA GLN A 168 10.81 -4.34 -16.20
C GLN A 168 10.33 -3.62 -17.43
N GLN A 169 9.11 -3.92 -17.88
CA GLN A 169 8.52 -3.29 -19.06
C GLN A 169 7.42 -2.27 -18.72
N GLY A 170 7.15 -2.08 -17.44
CA GLY A 170 6.09 -1.19 -16.98
C GLY A 170 4.69 -1.82 -17.06
N PHE A 171 3.67 -0.98 -16.94
CA PHE A 171 2.27 -1.39 -17.04
C PHE A 171 1.93 -1.83 -18.47
N SER A 172 1.35 -3.03 -18.62
CA SER A 172 0.85 -3.52 -19.90
C SER A 172 -0.63 -3.17 -20.08
N GLU A 173 -0.97 -2.57 -21.21
CA GLU A 173 -2.38 -2.31 -21.58
C GLU A 173 -3.08 -3.58 -22.09
N THR A 174 -2.38 -4.71 -22.19
CA THR A 174 -2.97 -6.02 -22.50
C THR A 174 -3.32 -6.73 -21.21
N PRO A 175 -4.61 -7.12 -21.01
CA PRO A 175 -5.03 -7.81 -19.79
C PRO A 175 -4.40 -9.19 -19.66
N GLN A 176 -3.89 -9.50 -18.47
CA GLN A 176 -3.28 -10.80 -18.14
C GLN A 176 -3.95 -11.36 -16.89
N PHE A 177 -5.19 -11.86 -17.07
CA PHE A 177 -5.94 -12.43 -15.95
C PHE A 177 -5.32 -13.76 -15.48
N GLU A 178 -4.92 -14.60 -16.41
CA GLU A 178 -4.23 -15.86 -16.11
C GLU A 178 -2.87 -15.56 -15.45
N GLY A 179 -2.67 -16.11 -14.26
CA GLY A 179 -1.47 -15.84 -13.45
C GLY A 179 -1.57 -14.60 -12.55
N SER A 180 -2.67 -13.86 -12.58
CA SER A 180 -2.95 -12.81 -11.60
C SER A 180 -3.32 -13.42 -10.24
N SER A 181 -3.19 -12.63 -9.17
CA SER A 181 -3.66 -13.02 -7.84
C SER A 181 -5.17 -12.84 -7.63
N CYS A 182 -5.89 -12.39 -8.65
CA CYS A 182 -7.33 -12.17 -8.60
C CYS A 182 -8.10 -13.40 -9.10
N LEU A 183 -8.97 -13.95 -8.27
CA LEU A 183 -9.77 -15.13 -8.62
C LEU A 183 -11.07 -14.81 -9.37
N SER A 184 -11.57 -13.56 -9.27
CA SER A 184 -12.76 -13.12 -9.99
C SER A 184 -12.37 -12.34 -11.24
N ARG A 185 -12.86 -12.76 -12.37
CA ARG A 185 -12.64 -12.09 -13.66
C ARG A 185 -13.23 -10.68 -13.65
N GLU A 186 -14.42 -10.52 -13.12
CA GLU A 186 -15.12 -9.23 -13.06
C GLU A 186 -14.35 -8.20 -12.19
N ARG A 187 -13.81 -8.65 -11.04
CA ARG A 187 -12.98 -7.79 -10.17
C ARG A 187 -11.65 -7.46 -10.82
N TYR A 188 -11.04 -8.40 -11.53
CA TYR A 188 -9.84 -8.15 -12.31
C TYR A 188 -10.10 -7.12 -13.41
N ASP A 189 -11.15 -7.30 -14.21
CA ASP A 189 -11.51 -6.40 -15.31
C ASP A 189 -11.83 -5.00 -14.79
N TYR A 190 -12.53 -4.89 -13.64
CA TYR A 190 -12.76 -3.61 -12.96
C TYR A 190 -11.46 -2.88 -12.63
N MET A 191 -10.52 -3.56 -11.98
CA MET A 191 -9.22 -2.98 -11.63
C MET A 191 -8.41 -2.60 -12.87
N PHE A 192 -8.41 -3.46 -13.87
CA PHE A 192 -7.69 -3.26 -15.12
C PHE A 192 -8.23 -2.04 -15.88
N GLN A 193 -9.54 -1.92 -16.01
CA GLN A 193 -10.18 -0.74 -16.61
C GLN A 193 -9.83 0.56 -15.86
N LYS A 194 -9.78 0.52 -14.53
CA LYS A 194 -9.35 1.68 -13.74
C LYS A 194 -7.91 2.10 -14.06
N ARG A 195 -7.00 1.14 -14.27
CA ARG A 195 -5.61 1.43 -14.66
C ARG A 195 -5.48 1.96 -16.09
N LEU A 196 -6.34 1.51 -17.01
CA LEU A 196 -6.37 2.03 -18.38
C LEU A 196 -6.81 3.51 -18.41
N LEU A 197 -7.78 3.86 -17.58
CA LEU A 197 -8.36 5.21 -17.53
C LEU A 197 -7.53 6.20 -16.69
N GLU A 198 -6.70 5.69 -15.77
CA GLU A 198 -6.04 6.52 -14.74
C GLU A 198 -4.57 6.14 -14.58
N GLU A 199 -3.70 6.96 -15.10
CA GLU A 199 -2.25 6.73 -15.09
C GLU A 199 -1.68 6.61 -13.67
N HIS A 200 -2.24 7.32 -12.69
CA HIS A 200 -1.83 7.24 -11.30
C HIS A 200 -2.00 5.83 -10.69
N TYR A 201 -2.81 4.98 -11.31
CA TYR A 201 -3.03 3.59 -10.86
C TYR A 201 -2.13 2.56 -11.55
N ARG A 202 -1.23 3.00 -12.43
CA ARG A 202 -0.36 2.13 -13.25
C ARG A 202 0.91 1.68 -12.52
N THR A 203 1.02 1.84 -11.20
CA THR A 203 2.15 1.28 -10.44
C THR A 203 2.30 -0.21 -10.76
N TYR A 204 3.53 -0.62 -11.07
CA TYR A 204 3.78 -1.94 -11.62
C TYR A 204 4.84 -2.74 -10.88
N GLY A 205 5.88 -2.11 -10.33
CA GLY A 205 6.96 -2.83 -9.69
C GLY A 205 7.69 -2.01 -8.62
N GLY A 206 8.47 -2.70 -7.80
CA GLY A 206 9.27 -2.09 -6.75
C GLY A 206 10.71 -1.82 -7.19
N SER A 207 11.30 -0.80 -6.61
CA SER A 207 12.73 -0.49 -6.77
C SER A 207 13.60 -1.42 -5.91
N TYR A 208 14.90 -1.47 -6.21
CA TYR A 208 15.85 -2.18 -5.33
C TYR A 208 15.85 -1.65 -3.91
N ALA A 209 15.68 -0.35 -3.69
CA ALA A 209 15.55 0.22 -2.35
C ALA A 209 14.26 -0.24 -1.65
N TRP A 210 13.14 -0.32 -2.36
CA TRP A 210 11.89 -0.85 -1.83
C TRP A 210 12.03 -2.33 -1.41
N VAL A 211 12.65 -3.16 -2.27
CA VAL A 211 12.93 -4.57 -1.94
C VAL A 211 13.83 -4.69 -0.72
N ARG A 212 14.91 -3.90 -0.66
CA ARG A 212 15.80 -3.84 0.49
C ARG A 212 15.05 -3.48 1.77
N ALA A 213 14.21 -2.43 1.71
CA ALA A 213 13.42 -1.96 2.84
C ALA A 213 12.43 -3.04 3.32
N GLY A 214 11.71 -3.69 2.40
CA GLY A 214 10.78 -4.76 2.73
C GLY A 214 11.44 -6.02 3.29
N LEU A 215 12.63 -6.39 2.80
CA LEU A 215 13.40 -7.50 3.37
C LEU A 215 13.97 -7.20 4.77
N ARG A 216 14.19 -5.93 5.10
CA ARG A 216 14.56 -5.50 6.46
C ARG A 216 13.35 -5.55 7.38
N ALA A 217 12.24 -4.94 6.99
CA ALA A 217 10.99 -4.93 7.75
C ALA A 217 10.44 -6.34 8.07
N SER A 218 10.67 -7.31 7.19
CA SER A 218 10.28 -8.71 7.41
C SER A 218 11.12 -9.46 8.47
N ARG A 219 12.00 -8.79 9.21
CA ARG A 219 12.81 -9.34 10.30
C ARG A 219 12.41 -8.82 11.66
N GLU A 220 11.73 -7.72 11.67
CA GLU A 220 11.09 -7.14 12.84
C GLU A 220 9.79 -7.89 13.14
#